data_707d9deae60f091ffae8fd7eb1d9d07a
#
_entry.id   707d9deae60f091ffae8fd7eb1d9d07a
#
_cell.length_a   1.000
_cell.length_b   1.000
_cell.length_c   1.000
_cell.angle_alpha   90.00
_cell.angle_beta   90.00
_cell.angle_gamma   90.00
#
_symmetry.space_group_name_H-M   'P 1'
#
loop_
_entity.id
_entity.type
_entity.pdbx_description
1 polymer ?
#
loop_
_entity_poly.entity_id
_entity_poly.type
_entity_poly.pdbx_seq_one_letter_code
_entity_poly.pdbx_strand_id
1 'polypeptide(L)'
;DVDAVERVHFVEYGLVATLFYRAMAGTSLVAVVPMTLLVGTLVGIGEEWVQCLVPTRVGDVRDVILNFYALGCGLLFAIGLAPPASFSTGAPVCPWRRLLGLLCIVTVSFAVFLQCAHLGYELDDPEVGRFRSFFTFERLSALSEDRARRWRLDPPTRLAPFSLQDHYLVEAAAHVQRRNEAYAAGQFRDAWRENALLETYYAPLLDQQSIGSGDPHRWPPSQRDEVESRGADAADGTYLSPVYSDRVWVTPTRRVLWMTVVGLVGMLVATVLLRFRTP
;
A
#
# COMPACT_ATOMS: atom_id res chain seq x y z
N ASP A 1 10.94 -15.60 -7.49
CA ASP A 1 11.66 -14.78 -8.49
C ASP A 1 11.46 -13.31 -8.16
N VAL A 2 12.57 -12.58 -8.01
CA VAL A 2 12.55 -11.13 -7.85
C VAL A 2 12.11 -10.52 -9.17
N ASP A 3 11.01 -9.79 -9.18
CA ASP A 3 10.46 -9.17 -10.38
C ASP A 3 11.48 -8.19 -11.00
N ALA A 4 11.46 -8.04 -12.30
CA ALA A 4 12.34 -7.10 -13.03
C ALA A 4 12.18 -5.66 -12.50
N VAL A 5 10.97 -5.29 -12.07
CA VAL A 5 10.65 -3.98 -11.47
C VAL A 5 11.38 -3.80 -10.15
N GLU A 6 11.39 -4.81 -9.27
CA GLU A 6 12.09 -4.75 -7.97
C GLU A 6 13.61 -4.54 -8.15
N ARG A 7 14.21 -5.13 -9.20
CA ARG A 7 15.64 -4.93 -9.52
C ARG A 7 15.96 -3.51 -9.93
N VAL A 8 15.07 -2.88 -10.71
CA VAL A 8 15.23 -1.47 -11.13
C VAL A 8 15.18 -0.55 -9.93
N HIS A 9 14.21 -0.70 -9.05
CA HIS A 9 14.10 0.07 -7.79
C HIS A 9 15.35 -0.06 -6.93
N PHE A 10 15.92 -1.27 -6.84
CA PHE A 10 17.13 -1.49 -6.07
C PHE A 10 18.32 -0.66 -6.61
N VAL A 11 18.49 -0.60 -7.92
CA VAL A 11 19.55 0.21 -8.56
C VAL A 11 19.28 1.71 -8.40
N GLU A 12 18.04 2.15 -8.59
CA GLU A 12 17.65 3.55 -8.47
C GLU A 12 17.93 4.09 -7.06
N TYR A 13 17.50 3.38 -6.02
CA TYR A 13 17.73 3.80 -4.63
C TYR A 13 19.18 3.67 -4.18
N GLY A 14 19.93 2.71 -4.73
CA GLY A 14 21.38 2.64 -4.58
C GLY A 14 22.08 3.87 -5.14
N LEU A 15 21.63 4.34 -6.31
CA LEU A 15 22.13 5.59 -6.92
C LEU A 15 21.72 6.82 -6.11
N VAL A 16 20.47 6.91 -5.67
CA VAL A 16 19.96 8.00 -4.81
C VAL A 16 20.81 8.11 -3.55
N ALA A 17 21.11 7.00 -2.88
CA ALA A 17 21.97 6.98 -1.69
C ALA A 17 23.37 7.50 -1.98
N THR A 18 23.95 7.08 -3.12
CA THR A 18 25.29 7.53 -3.57
C THR A 18 25.31 9.04 -3.82
N LEU A 19 24.28 9.57 -4.49
CA LEU A 19 24.15 11.01 -4.78
C LEU A 19 24.00 11.83 -3.49
N PHE A 20 23.15 11.39 -2.55
CA PHE A 20 23.00 12.07 -1.26
C PHE A 20 24.29 12.03 -0.44
N TYR A 21 24.98 10.88 -0.40
CA TYR A 21 26.27 10.76 0.25
C TYR A 21 27.28 11.76 -0.30
N ARG A 22 27.38 11.88 -1.62
CA ARG A 22 28.29 12.81 -2.28
C ARG A 22 27.88 14.27 -2.08
N ALA A 23 26.60 14.57 -2.11
CA ALA A 23 26.10 15.94 -1.87
C ALA A 23 26.42 16.43 -0.45
N MET A 24 26.53 15.50 0.52
CA MET A 24 26.91 15.80 1.90
C MET A 24 28.40 15.56 2.18
N ALA A 25 29.25 15.52 1.14
CA ALA A 25 30.70 15.39 1.32
C ALA A 25 31.24 16.51 2.22
N GLY A 26 32.07 16.14 3.19
CA GLY A 26 32.59 17.08 4.21
C GLY A 26 31.80 17.11 5.52
N THR A 27 30.66 16.44 5.59
CA THR A 27 29.94 16.22 6.85
C THR A 27 30.46 14.96 7.54
N SER A 28 30.30 14.87 8.87
CA SER A 28 30.70 13.66 9.62
C SER A 28 29.88 12.44 9.22
N LEU A 29 30.51 11.26 9.21
CA LEU A 29 29.83 10.00 8.88
C LEU A 29 28.61 9.75 9.80
N VAL A 30 28.72 10.12 11.07
CA VAL A 30 27.64 10.04 12.07
C VAL A 30 26.39 10.86 11.66
N ALA A 31 26.56 11.91 10.88
CA ALA A 31 25.46 12.71 10.38
C ALA A 31 25.00 12.27 8.97
N VAL A 32 25.94 11.97 8.07
CA VAL A 32 25.64 11.63 6.67
C VAL A 32 24.82 10.34 6.57
N VAL A 33 25.20 9.30 7.30
CA VAL A 33 24.51 8.00 7.24
C VAL A 33 23.02 8.13 7.57
N PRO A 34 22.64 8.59 8.78
CA PRO A 34 21.20 8.69 9.11
C PRO A 34 20.48 9.73 8.26
N MET A 35 21.11 10.84 7.85
CA MET A 35 20.49 11.82 6.96
C MET A 35 20.15 11.19 5.61
N THR A 36 21.08 10.49 4.99
CA THR A 36 20.87 9.82 3.70
C THR A 36 19.75 8.80 3.78
N LEU A 37 19.75 7.96 4.83
CA LEU A 37 18.70 6.96 5.01
C LEU A 37 17.33 7.60 5.22
N LEU A 38 17.21 8.62 6.08
CA LEU A 38 15.93 9.26 6.37
C LEU A 38 15.38 10.04 5.16
N VAL A 39 16.23 10.81 4.48
CA VAL A 39 15.80 11.56 3.28
C VAL A 39 15.45 10.62 2.15
N GLY A 40 16.27 9.59 1.91
CA GLY A 40 15.98 8.58 0.89
C GLY A 40 14.69 7.80 1.19
N THR A 41 14.45 7.44 2.45
CA THR A 41 13.19 6.80 2.86
C THR A 41 11.99 7.72 2.62
N LEU A 42 12.12 9.03 2.89
CA LEU A 42 11.05 9.98 2.62
C LEU A 42 10.76 10.09 1.12
N VAL A 43 11.80 10.02 0.28
CA VAL A 43 11.64 9.97 -1.18
C VAL A 43 10.90 8.68 -1.58
N GLY A 44 11.27 7.52 -1.01
CA GLY A 44 10.59 6.26 -1.26
C GLY A 44 9.12 6.26 -0.86
N ILE A 45 8.79 6.80 0.31
CA ILE A 45 7.39 6.99 0.72
C ILE A 45 6.66 7.91 -0.28
N GLY A 46 7.31 8.98 -0.73
CA GLY A 46 6.74 9.91 -1.72
C GLY A 46 6.49 9.25 -3.06
N GLU A 47 7.39 8.38 -3.51
CA GLU A 47 7.21 7.58 -4.73
C GLU A 47 6.00 6.67 -4.62
N GLU A 48 5.88 5.91 -3.53
CA GLU A 48 4.74 5.03 -3.30
C GLU A 48 3.41 5.80 -3.21
N TRP A 49 3.42 7.02 -2.68
CA TRP A 49 2.27 7.91 -2.75
C TRP A 49 1.90 8.27 -4.20
N VAL A 50 2.90 8.57 -5.05
CA VAL A 50 2.66 8.84 -6.47
C VAL A 50 2.13 7.60 -7.17
N GLN A 51 2.64 6.40 -6.82
CA GLN A 51 2.12 5.14 -7.36
C GLN A 51 0.65 4.92 -6.99
N CYS A 52 0.22 5.28 -5.77
CA CYS A 52 -1.20 5.25 -5.40
C CYS A 52 -2.09 6.17 -6.26
N LEU A 53 -1.53 7.16 -6.94
CA LEU A 53 -2.26 8.06 -7.84
C LEU A 53 -2.30 7.54 -9.29
N VAL A 54 -1.49 6.54 -9.61
CA VAL A 54 -1.42 5.95 -10.95
C VAL A 54 -2.37 4.75 -11.03
N PRO A 55 -3.36 4.76 -11.93
CA PRO A 55 -4.45 3.76 -11.95
C PRO A 55 -4.02 2.30 -12.11
N THR A 56 -2.82 2.05 -12.66
CA THR A 56 -2.26 0.70 -12.87
C THR A 56 -1.24 0.29 -11.82
N ARG A 57 -1.01 1.15 -10.81
CA ARG A 57 -0.04 0.93 -9.75
C ARG A 57 -0.73 0.93 -8.39
N VAL A 58 -0.15 0.20 -7.47
CA VAL A 58 -0.57 0.18 -6.06
C VAL A 58 0.66 0.49 -5.24
N GLY A 59 0.59 1.52 -4.40
CA GLY A 59 1.66 1.79 -3.44
C GLY A 59 1.71 0.69 -2.39
N ASP A 60 2.90 0.12 -2.15
CA ASP A 60 3.10 -0.99 -1.23
C ASP A 60 4.18 -0.66 -0.18
N VAL A 61 3.87 -0.98 1.08
CA VAL A 61 4.84 -0.89 2.19
C VAL A 61 6.06 -1.77 1.93
N ARG A 62 5.88 -2.91 1.25
CA ARG A 62 6.99 -3.79 0.87
C ARG A 62 8.02 -3.05 0.03
N ASP A 63 7.58 -2.22 -0.91
CA ASP A 63 8.46 -1.46 -1.78
C ASP A 63 9.18 -0.34 -1.01
N VAL A 64 8.51 0.32 -0.06
CA VAL A 64 9.19 1.25 0.86
C VAL A 64 10.31 0.56 1.63
N ILE A 65 10.08 -0.65 2.13
CA ILE A 65 11.08 -1.44 2.86
C ILE A 65 12.23 -1.85 1.93
N LEU A 66 11.93 -2.30 0.72
CA LEU A 66 12.93 -2.67 -0.30
C LEU A 66 13.81 -1.48 -0.66
N ASN A 67 13.21 -0.31 -0.88
CA ASN A 67 13.90 0.95 -1.17
C ASN A 67 14.84 1.34 -0.01
N PHE A 68 14.41 1.15 1.24
CA PHE A 68 15.25 1.37 2.42
C PHE A 68 16.48 0.45 2.44
N TYR A 69 16.33 -0.83 2.11
CA TYR A 69 17.47 -1.74 1.99
C TYR A 69 18.40 -1.34 0.85
N ALA A 70 17.86 -0.95 -0.28
CA ALA A 70 18.63 -0.49 -1.44
C ALA A 70 19.44 0.78 -1.10
N LEU A 71 18.86 1.72 -0.37
CA LEU A 71 19.57 2.89 0.17
C LEU A 71 20.74 2.48 1.06
N GLY A 72 20.54 1.53 1.96
CA GLY A 72 21.58 1.00 2.83
C GLY A 72 22.76 0.40 2.05
N CYS A 73 22.46 -0.45 1.07
CA CYS A 73 23.47 -1.06 0.21
C CYS A 73 24.21 -0.02 -0.65
N GLY A 74 23.49 0.93 -1.26
CA GLY A 74 24.10 2.01 -2.03
C GLY A 74 24.99 2.92 -1.19
N LEU A 75 24.59 3.19 0.05
CA LEU A 75 25.38 3.98 0.98
C LEU A 75 26.67 3.26 1.38
N LEU A 76 26.60 1.96 1.69
CA LEU A 76 27.78 1.14 1.97
C LEU A 76 28.76 1.12 0.79
N PHE A 77 28.21 0.97 -0.42
CA PHE A 77 28.99 1.03 -1.66
C PHE A 77 29.67 2.40 -1.85
N ALA A 78 28.91 3.48 -1.65
CA ALA A 78 29.44 4.85 -1.79
C ALA A 78 30.54 5.16 -0.77
N ILE A 79 30.41 4.71 0.48
CA ILE A 79 31.44 4.84 1.51
C ILE A 79 32.68 4.02 1.15
N GLY A 80 32.52 2.81 0.59
CA GLY A 80 33.64 1.98 0.15
C GLY A 80 34.42 2.59 -1.03
N LEU A 81 33.73 3.24 -1.96
CA LEU A 81 34.37 3.90 -3.11
C LEU A 81 35.05 5.23 -2.76
N ALA A 82 34.45 5.98 -1.86
CA ALA A 82 34.93 7.31 -1.48
C ALA A 82 34.79 7.46 0.05
N PRO A 83 35.70 6.82 0.81
CA PRO A 83 35.66 6.91 2.27
C PRO A 83 35.81 8.37 2.71
N PRO A 84 35.10 8.79 3.78
CA PRO A 84 35.20 10.13 4.28
C PRO A 84 36.64 10.43 4.74
N ALA A 85 37.12 11.62 4.46
CA ALA A 85 38.50 12.03 4.72
C ALA A 85 38.89 11.97 6.20
N SER A 86 37.92 11.94 7.10
CA SER A 86 38.14 11.70 8.53
C SER A 86 36.96 10.96 9.15
N PHE A 87 37.25 9.87 9.83
CA PHE A 87 36.37 9.29 10.86
C PHE A 87 36.41 10.13 12.15
N SER A 88 36.90 11.38 12.03
CA SER A 88 37.26 12.23 13.14
C SER A 88 36.07 12.61 14.00
N THR A 89 36.19 12.33 15.28
CA THR A 89 35.28 12.77 16.33
C THR A 89 35.30 14.29 16.59
N GLY A 90 36.16 15.04 15.91
CA GLY A 90 36.29 16.49 16.00
C GLY A 90 35.47 17.28 14.94
N ALA A 91 34.60 16.62 14.19
CA ALA A 91 33.72 17.27 13.21
C ALA A 91 32.60 18.07 13.90
N PRO A 92 32.02 19.08 13.20
CA PRO A 92 30.98 19.92 13.76
C PRO A 92 29.83 19.10 14.31
N VAL A 93 29.32 19.56 15.44
CA VAL A 93 28.25 18.93 16.23
C VAL A 93 27.19 18.32 15.29
N CYS A 94 27.01 17.00 15.40
CA CYS A 94 25.95 16.29 14.65
C CYS A 94 24.63 17.06 14.82
N PRO A 95 23.94 17.41 13.74
CA PRO A 95 22.72 18.22 13.82
C PRO A 95 21.54 17.40 14.35
N TRP A 96 21.64 16.91 15.58
CA TRP A 96 20.66 16.03 16.22
C TRP A 96 19.24 16.56 16.13
N ARG A 97 19.06 17.90 16.25
CA ARG A 97 17.74 18.52 16.11
C ARG A 97 17.14 18.29 14.72
N ARG A 98 17.96 18.40 13.67
CA ARG A 98 17.54 18.17 12.29
C ARG A 98 17.24 16.68 12.05
N LEU A 99 18.09 15.78 12.57
CA LEU A 99 17.90 14.34 12.46
C LEU A 99 16.61 13.88 13.17
N LEU A 100 16.40 14.35 14.39
CA LEU A 100 15.19 14.00 15.16
C LEU A 100 13.93 14.59 14.51
N GLY A 101 14.01 15.84 13.99
CA GLY A 101 12.92 16.45 13.24
C GLY A 101 12.59 15.65 11.97
N LEU A 102 13.62 15.25 11.22
CA LEU A 102 13.45 14.43 10.01
C LEU A 102 12.89 13.05 10.34
N LEU A 103 13.35 12.42 11.42
CA LEU A 103 12.81 11.14 11.90
C LEU A 103 11.32 11.26 12.26
N CYS A 104 10.90 12.35 12.91
CA CYS A 104 9.48 12.61 13.16
C CYS A 104 8.69 12.74 11.85
N ILE A 105 9.22 13.46 10.86
CA ILE A 105 8.56 13.62 9.54
C ILE A 105 8.42 12.26 8.85
N VAL A 106 9.50 11.47 8.78
CA VAL A 106 9.48 10.11 8.19
C VAL A 106 8.46 9.23 8.90
N THR A 107 8.46 9.22 10.24
CA THR A 107 7.53 8.41 11.04
C THR A 107 6.07 8.77 10.75
N VAL A 108 5.75 10.06 10.74
CA VAL A 108 4.39 10.52 10.45
C VAL A 108 4.00 10.24 9.00
N SER A 109 4.89 10.53 8.04
CA SER A 109 4.63 10.27 6.61
C SER A 109 4.40 8.80 6.33
N PHE A 110 5.21 7.93 6.94
CA PHE A 110 5.04 6.48 6.83
C PHE A 110 3.72 6.00 7.44
N ALA A 111 3.34 6.52 8.61
CA ALA A 111 2.08 6.15 9.25
C ALA A 111 0.86 6.59 8.45
N VAL A 112 0.90 7.79 7.86
CA VAL A 112 -0.16 8.28 6.94
C VAL A 112 -0.24 7.40 5.71
N PHE A 113 0.91 7.06 5.10
CA PHE A 113 0.98 6.15 3.97
C PHE A 113 0.39 4.78 4.32
N LEU A 114 0.85 4.17 5.41
CA LEU A 114 0.36 2.87 5.87
C LEU A 114 -1.17 2.86 6.09
N GLN A 115 -1.69 3.92 6.72
CA GLN A 115 -3.14 4.06 6.92
C GLN A 115 -3.91 4.13 5.62
N CYS A 116 -3.40 4.83 4.63
CA CYS A 116 -4.10 5.03 3.35
C CYS A 116 -3.95 3.83 2.41
N ALA A 117 -2.79 3.17 2.44
CA ALA A 117 -2.48 2.09 1.52
C ALA A 117 -2.90 0.69 2.01
N HIS A 118 -2.89 0.46 3.33
CA HIS A 118 -3.02 -0.90 3.86
C HIS A 118 -4.07 -1.09 4.96
N LEU A 119 -4.43 -0.07 5.73
CA LEU A 119 -5.36 -0.28 6.85
C LEU A 119 -6.82 -0.28 6.41
N GLY A 120 -7.42 -1.45 6.45
CA GLY A 120 -8.82 -1.68 6.17
C GLY A 120 -9.58 -2.34 7.31
N TYR A 121 -10.61 -3.08 6.95
CA TYR A 121 -11.53 -3.75 7.83
C TYR A 121 -11.71 -5.20 7.39
N GLU A 122 -11.89 -6.10 8.33
CA GLU A 122 -12.44 -7.43 8.07
C GLU A 122 -13.94 -7.35 8.25
N LEU A 123 -14.67 -7.68 7.22
CA LEU A 123 -16.12 -7.67 7.15
C LEU A 123 -16.62 -9.11 7.21
N ASP A 124 -17.61 -9.36 8.06
CA ASP A 124 -18.23 -10.67 8.24
C ASP A 124 -19.71 -10.57 7.87
N ASP A 125 -20.06 -11.10 6.71
CA ASP A 125 -21.41 -11.10 6.18
C ASP A 125 -21.96 -12.54 6.18
N PRO A 126 -23.12 -12.80 6.83
CA PRO A 126 -23.69 -14.13 6.92
C PRO A 126 -24.00 -14.78 5.57
N GLU A 127 -24.30 -14.01 4.53
CA GLU A 127 -24.72 -14.51 3.22
C GLU A 127 -23.52 -14.78 2.30
N VAL A 128 -22.53 -13.85 2.30
CA VAL A 128 -21.40 -13.97 1.37
C VAL A 128 -20.12 -14.49 2.03
N GLY A 129 -20.00 -14.42 3.36
CA GLY A 129 -18.83 -14.83 4.11
C GLY A 129 -17.93 -13.65 4.52
N ARG A 130 -16.70 -13.95 4.96
CA ARG A 130 -15.74 -12.95 5.42
C ARG A 130 -14.85 -12.47 4.27
N PHE A 131 -14.59 -11.18 4.25
CA PHE A 131 -13.67 -10.57 3.28
C PHE A 131 -13.01 -9.34 3.89
N ARG A 132 -11.96 -8.83 3.26
CA ARG A 132 -11.25 -7.63 3.67
C ARG A 132 -11.50 -6.51 2.68
N SER A 133 -11.76 -5.32 3.21
CA SER A 133 -12.00 -4.12 2.42
C SER A 133 -11.36 -2.89 3.06
N PHE A 134 -11.01 -1.89 2.27
CA PHE A 134 -10.64 -0.56 2.77
C PHE A 134 -11.82 0.19 3.40
N PHE A 135 -13.04 -0.31 3.22
CA PHE A 135 -14.27 0.34 3.62
C PHE A 135 -14.99 -0.42 4.74
N THR A 136 -15.77 0.29 5.56
CA THR A 136 -16.79 -0.32 6.43
C THR A 136 -17.99 -0.76 5.60
N PHE A 137 -18.89 -1.58 6.14
CA PHE A 137 -20.13 -2.00 5.48
C PHE A 137 -20.95 -0.80 4.98
N GLU A 138 -21.17 0.20 5.85
CA GLU A 138 -21.98 1.37 5.52
C GLU A 138 -21.33 2.17 4.38
N ARG A 139 -20.00 2.30 4.40
CA ARG A 139 -19.29 3.03 3.36
C ARG A 139 -19.29 2.28 2.05
N LEU A 140 -19.13 0.96 2.07
CA LEU A 140 -19.13 0.11 0.89
C LEU A 140 -20.50 0.14 0.19
N SER A 141 -21.59 0.00 0.96
CA SER A 141 -22.97 0.13 0.46
C SER A 141 -23.23 1.50 -0.14
N ALA A 142 -22.85 2.58 0.54
CA ALA A 142 -23.01 3.95 0.04
C ALA A 142 -22.20 4.19 -1.26
N LEU A 143 -21.00 3.61 -1.37
CA LEU A 143 -20.19 3.68 -2.59
C LEU A 143 -20.86 2.90 -3.73
N SER A 144 -21.38 1.71 -3.46
CA SER A 144 -22.10 0.90 -4.45
C SER A 144 -23.29 1.68 -5.02
N GLU A 145 -24.11 2.28 -4.18
CA GLU A 145 -25.25 3.10 -4.61
C GLU A 145 -24.81 4.34 -5.41
N ASP A 146 -23.76 5.03 -4.96
CA ASP A 146 -23.23 6.20 -5.65
C ASP A 146 -22.68 5.83 -7.04
N ARG A 147 -21.93 4.73 -7.15
CA ARG A 147 -21.40 4.22 -8.42
C ARG A 147 -22.51 3.74 -9.34
N ALA A 148 -23.53 3.06 -8.82
CA ALA A 148 -24.69 2.63 -9.60
C ALA A 148 -25.41 3.82 -10.26
N ARG A 149 -25.46 4.97 -9.60
CA ARG A 149 -26.03 6.21 -10.17
C ARG A 149 -25.10 6.88 -11.17
N ARG A 150 -23.83 7.09 -10.78
CA ARG A 150 -22.87 7.85 -11.59
C ARG A 150 -22.44 7.12 -12.85
N TRP A 151 -22.19 5.84 -12.77
CA TRP A 151 -21.66 5.06 -13.89
C TRP A 151 -22.71 4.75 -14.96
N ARG A 152 -23.98 4.99 -14.70
CA ARG A 152 -25.01 4.99 -15.75
C ARG A 152 -24.89 6.18 -16.68
N LEU A 153 -24.47 7.33 -16.15
CA LEU A 153 -24.37 8.59 -16.90
C LEU A 153 -22.94 8.82 -17.42
N ASP A 154 -21.96 8.43 -16.62
CA ASP A 154 -20.54 8.61 -16.88
C ASP A 154 -19.80 7.32 -16.42
N PRO A 155 -19.80 6.27 -17.29
CA PRO A 155 -19.12 5.03 -16.96
C PRO A 155 -17.63 5.30 -16.75
N PRO A 156 -16.94 4.49 -15.90
CA PRO A 156 -15.53 4.66 -15.64
C PRO A 156 -14.76 4.46 -16.94
N THR A 157 -14.40 5.56 -17.57
CA THR A 157 -13.51 5.54 -18.72
C THR A 157 -12.12 5.14 -18.25
N ARG A 158 -11.38 4.47 -19.14
CA ARG A 158 -9.97 4.22 -18.94
C ARG A 158 -9.29 5.50 -18.45
N LEU A 159 -9.03 5.54 -17.14
CA LEU A 159 -7.89 6.22 -16.61
C LEU A 159 -7.78 7.69 -17.02
N ALA A 160 -8.44 8.57 -16.31
CA ALA A 160 -7.85 9.89 -16.19
C ALA A 160 -6.47 9.66 -15.53
N PRO A 161 -5.34 9.92 -16.22
CA PRO A 161 -4.05 9.94 -15.58
C PRO A 161 -4.16 10.89 -14.39
N PHE A 162 -3.63 10.51 -13.23
CA PHE A 162 -3.73 11.25 -11.96
C PHE A 162 -5.10 11.27 -11.26
N SER A 163 -6.06 10.46 -11.64
CA SER A 163 -7.20 10.23 -10.75
C SER A 163 -6.73 9.43 -9.54
N LEU A 164 -7.11 9.87 -8.35
CA LEU A 164 -6.99 9.05 -7.14
C LEU A 164 -7.59 7.69 -7.45
N GLN A 165 -6.81 6.66 -7.27
CA GLN A 165 -7.27 5.32 -7.52
C GLN A 165 -8.52 5.06 -6.69
N ASP A 166 -9.58 4.66 -7.35
CA ASP A 166 -10.80 4.30 -6.68
C ASP A 166 -10.61 2.90 -6.05
N HIS A 167 -10.30 2.85 -4.78
CA HIS A 167 -10.14 1.58 -4.06
C HIS A 167 -11.33 0.65 -4.27
N TYR A 168 -12.53 1.18 -4.40
CA TYR A 168 -13.71 0.40 -4.72
C TYR A 168 -13.58 -0.34 -6.07
N LEU A 169 -13.07 0.34 -7.10
CA LEU A 169 -12.84 -0.26 -8.41
C LEU A 169 -11.75 -1.36 -8.35
N VAL A 170 -10.68 -1.10 -7.62
CA VAL A 170 -9.57 -2.04 -7.48
C VAL A 170 -9.98 -3.29 -6.71
N GLU A 171 -10.70 -3.14 -5.61
CA GLU A 171 -11.24 -4.27 -4.84
C GLU A 171 -12.19 -5.09 -5.72
N ALA A 172 -13.15 -4.43 -6.37
CA ALA A 172 -14.11 -5.09 -7.25
C ALA A 172 -13.41 -5.87 -8.38
N ALA A 173 -12.40 -5.29 -9.03
CA ALA A 173 -11.65 -5.94 -10.09
C ALA A 173 -10.87 -7.18 -9.58
N ALA A 174 -10.29 -7.11 -8.38
CA ALA A 174 -9.60 -8.24 -7.79
C ALA A 174 -10.56 -9.39 -7.41
N HIS A 175 -11.75 -9.07 -6.91
CA HIS A 175 -12.79 -10.08 -6.69
C HIS A 175 -13.27 -10.72 -8.01
N VAL A 176 -13.41 -9.94 -9.10
CA VAL A 176 -13.72 -10.48 -10.43
C VAL A 176 -12.63 -11.45 -10.89
N GLN A 177 -11.36 -11.05 -10.76
CA GLN A 177 -10.24 -11.90 -11.11
C GLN A 177 -10.26 -13.20 -10.30
N ARG A 178 -10.36 -13.12 -8.97
CA ARG A 178 -10.40 -14.29 -8.08
C ARG A 178 -11.57 -15.22 -8.42
N ARG A 179 -12.77 -14.66 -8.66
CA ARG A 179 -13.95 -15.42 -9.08
C ARG A 179 -13.68 -16.22 -10.35
N ASN A 180 -13.10 -15.58 -11.34
CA ASN A 180 -12.83 -16.20 -12.64
C ASN A 180 -11.72 -17.28 -12.53
N GLU A 181 -10.69 -17.03 -11.72
CA GLU A 181 -9.64 -18.03 -11.42
C GLU A 181 -10.23 -19.26 -10.70
N ALA A 182 -11.08 -19.04 -9.70
CA ALA A 182 -11.75 -20.12 -8.97
C ALA A 182 -12.64 -20.96 -9.91
N TYR A 183 -13.40 -20.31 -10.79
CA TYR A 183 -14.21 -21.00 -11.79
C TYR A 183 -13.34 -21.84 -12.74
N ALA A 184 -12.28 -21.26 -13.30
CA ALA A 184 -11.37 -21.96 -14.21
C ALA A 184 -10.67 -23.16 -13.54
N ALA A 185 -10.43 -23.08 -12.23
CA ALA A 185 -9.86 -24.16 -11.42
C ALA A 185 -10.89 -25.20 -10.97
N GLY A 186 -12.18 -25.04 -11.29
CA GLY A 186 -13.26 -25.92 -10.85
C GLY A 186 -13.63 -25.78 -9.37
N GLN A 187 -13.20 -24.70 -8.72
CA GLN A 187 -13.51 -24.35 -7.33
C GLN A 187 -14.87 -23.63 -7.27
N PHE A 188 -15.95 -24.33 -7.61
CA PHE A 188 -17.29 -23.72 -7.81
C PHE A 188 -17.83 -23.05 -6.56
N ARG A 189 -17.52 -23.56 -5.38
CA ARG A 189 -17.90 -22.96 -4.09
C ARG A 189 -17.26 -21.57 -3.92
N ASP A 190 -15.97 -21.47 -4.13
CA ASP A 190 -15.24 -20.19 -4.02
C ASP A 190 -15.73 -19.21 -5.09
N ALA A 191 -15.91 -19.69 -6.32
CA ALA A 191 -16.45 -18.91 -7.41
C ALA A 191 -17.85 -18.36 -7.11
N TRP A 192 -18.71 -19.19 -6.49
CA TRP A 192 -20.04 -18.77 -6.05
C TRP A 192 -19.97 -17.70 -4.96
N ARG A 193 -19.14 -17.90 -3.94
CA ARG A 193 -18.94 -16.91 -2.86
C ARG A 193 -18.43 -15.56 -3.36
N GLU A 194 -17.42 -15.58 -4.21
CA GLU A 194 -16.89 -14.36 -4.83
C GLU A 194 -17.94 -13.69 -5.72
N ASN A 195 -18.76 -14.45 -6.45
CA ASN A 195 -19.84 -13.87 -7.25
C ASN A 195 -20.94 -13.24 -6.39
N ALA A 196 -21.35 -13.92 -5.30
CA ALA A 196 -22.33 -13.38 -4.36
C ALA A 196 -21.84 -12.08 -3.71
N LEU A 197 -20.55 -12.04 -3.31
CA LEU A 197 -19.91 -10.82 -2.79
C LEU A 197 -19.91 -9.69 -3.82
N LEU A 198 -19.58 -9.99 -5.08
CA LEU A 198 -19.60 -9.00 -6.17
C LEU A 198 -21.00 -8.48 -6.43
N GLU A 199 -22.01 -9.33 -6.47
CA GLU A 199 -23.41 -8.94 -6.69
C GLU A 199 -23.96 -8.08 -5.53
N THR A 200 -23.52 -8.36 -4.29
CA THR A 200 -23.98 -7.63 -3.10
C THR A 200 -23.32 -6.25 -2.98
N TYR A 201 -22.00 -6.18 -3.13
CA TYR A 201 -21.24 -4.98 -2.79
C TYR A 201 -20.65 -4.23 -3.99
N TYR A 202 -20.45 -4.91 -5.13
CA TYR A 202 -19.76 -4.37 -6.30
C TYR A 202 -20.57 -4.49 -7.60
N ALA A 203 -21.87 -4.66 -7.50
CA ALA A 203 -22.77 -4.79 -8.68
C ALA A 203 -22.53 -3.73 -9.76
N PRO A 204 -22.27 -2.45 -9.44
CA PRO A 204 -22.00 -1.43 -10.45
C PRO A 204 -20.83 -1.77 -11.38
N LEU A 205 -19.78 -2.47 -10.89
CA LEU A 205 -18.68 -2.92 -11.75
C LEU A 205 -19.11 -4.04 -12.68
N LEU A 206 -19.95 -4.96 -12.19
CA LEU A 206 -20.41 -6.08 -13.01
C LEU A 206 -21.20 -5.62 -14.24
N ASP A 207 -21.85 -4.46 -14.16
CA ASP A 207 -22.63 -3.86 -15.24
C ASP A 207 -21.76 -3.08 -16.25
N GLN A 208 -20.45 -2.96 -15.98
CA GLN A 208 -19.50 -2.32 -16.89
C GLN A 208 -18.80 -3.34 -17.78
N GLN A 209 -18.33 -2.88 -18.93
CA GLN A 209 -17.49 -3.69 -19.82
C GLN A 209 -16.07 -3.73 -19.29
N SER A 210 -15.44 -4.88 -19.42
CA SER A 210 -14.03 -5.03 -19.05
C SER A 210 -13.13 -4.13 -19.91
N ILE A 211 -12.28 -3.39 -19.22
CA ILE A 211 -11.27 -2.54 -19.86
C ILE A 211 -10.19 -3.43 -20.45
N GLY A 212 -10.34 -3.85 -21.68
CA GLY A 212 -9.31 -4.65 -22.36
C GLY A 212 -9.86 -5.75 -23.26
N SER A 213 -10.79 -6.58 -22.78
CA SER A 213 -11.40 -7.66 -23.56
C SER A 213 -12.71 -7.23 -24.24
N GLY A 214 -13.38 -6.20 -23.72
CA GLY A 214 -14.73 -5.83 -24.16
C GLY A 214 -15.82 -6.74 -23.59
N ASP A 215 -15.46 -7.80 -22.86
CA ASP A 215 -16.41 -8.71 -22.24
C ASP A 215 -17.01 -8.10 -20.97
N PRO A 216 -18.28 -8.36 -20.69
CA PRO A 216 -18.90 -7.90 -19.45
C PRO A 216 -18.28 -8.61 -18.24
N HIS A 217 -18.14 -7.89 -17.12
CA HIS A 217 -17.70 -8.50 -15.87
C HIS A 217 -18.77 -9.45 -15.28
N ARG A 218 -20.04 -9.24 -15.62
CA ARG A 218 -21.13 -10.12 -15.21
C ARG A 218 -21.09 -11.43 -15.98
N TRP A 219 -21.15 -12.54 -15.28
CA TRP A 219 -21.23 -13.84 -15.93
C TRP A 219 -22.52 -14.01 -16.76
N PRO A 220 -22.45 -14.72 -17.89
CA PRO A 220 -23.65 -15.12 -18.61
C PRO A 220 -24.51 -16.05 -17.73
N PRO A 221 -25.85 -16.06 -17.94
CA PRO A 221 -26.77 -16.86 -17.12
C PRO A 221 -26.35 -18.34 -17.00
N SER A 222 -25.92 -18.95 -18.09
CA SER A 222 -25.50 -20.36 -18.11
C SER A 222 -24.35 -20.66 -17.15
N GLN A 223 -23.36 -19.76 -17.07
CA GLN A 223 -22.20 -19.92 -16.19
C GLN A 223 -22.60 -19.67 -14.73
N ARG A 224 -23.47 -18.70 -14.51
CA ARG A 224 -24.02 -18.42 -13.19
C ARG A 224 -24.82 -19.60 -12.65
N ASP A 225 -25.75 -20.16 -13.47
CA ASP A 225 -26.58 -21.31 -13.12
C ASP A 225 -25.72 -22.56 -12.81
N GLU A 226 -24.66 -22.77 -13.60
CA GLU A 226 -23.69 -23.85 -13.32
C GLU A 226 -23.03 -23.70 -11.95
N VAL A 227 -22.52 -22.51 -11.65
CA VAL A 227 -21.85 -22.24 -10.39
C VAL A 227 -22.83 -22.31 -9.22
N GLU A 228 -24.05 -21.80 -9.37
CA GLU A 228 -25.09 -21.89 -8.36
C GLU A 228 -25.46 -23.33 -8.06
N SER A 229 -25.68 -24.16 -9.09
CA SER A 229 -26.03 -25.57 -8.92
C SER A 229 -24.95 -26.43 -8.26
N ARG A 230 -23.68 -26.03 -8.39
CA ARG A 230 -22.51 -26.81 -7.90
C ARG A 230 -21.84 -26.21 -6.65
N GLY A 231 -22.11 -24.93 -6.35
CA GLY A 231 -21.43 -24.17 -5.30
C GLY A 231 -22.33 -23.74 -4.14
N ALA A 232 -23.65 -23.60 -4.35
CA ALA A 232 -24.56 -23.04 -3.36
C ALA A 232 -24.78 -23.94 -2.12
N ASP A 233 -24.76 -25.26 -2.28
CA ASP A 233 -24.96 -26.21 -1.18
C ASP A 233 -23.87 -26.20 -0.09
N ALA A 234 -22.80 -25.47 -0.31
CA ALA A 234 -21.65 -25.39 0.58
C ALA A 234 -21.67 -24.13 1.49
N ALA A 235 -22.84 -23.66 1.88
CA ALA A 235 -23.04 -22.46 2.70
C ALA A 235 -22.68 -22.64 4.18
N ASP A 236 -21.49 -23.15 4.50
CA ASP A 236 -20.94 -23.02 5.84
C ASP A 236 -20.24 -21.65 5.96
N GLY A 237 -20.45 -20.94 7.07
CA GLY A 237 -19.95 -19.59 7.32
C GLY A 237 -18.42 -19.46 7.45
N THR A 238 -17.64 -20.40 6.93
CA THR A 238 -16.17 -20.46 7.10
C THR A 238 -15.39 -19.83 5.95
N TYR A 239 -16.06 -19.38 4.88
CA TYR A 239 -15.37 -18.77 3.76
C TYR A 239 -14.73 -17.43 4.17
N LEU A 240 -13.44 -17.29 3.88
CA LEU A 240 -12.71 -16.03 3.92
C LEU A 240 -12.14 -15.78 2.53
N SER A 241 -12.56 -14.69 1.89
CA SER A 241 -12.00 -14.32 0.60
C SER A 241 -10.49 -14.09 0.72
N PRO A 242 -9.68 -14.69 -0.14
CA PRO A 242 -8.24 -14.45 -0.18
C PRO A 242 -7.88 -13.10 -0.81
N VAL A 243 -8.84 -12.40 -1.40
CA VAL A 243 -8.62 -11.10 -2.05
C VAL A 243 -8.08 -10.10 -1.03
N TYR A 244 -6.98 -9.46 -1.37
CA TYR A 244 -6.25 -8.49 -0.53
C TYR A 244 -5.80 -9.02 0.84
N SER A 245 -5.64 -10.35 1.02
CA SER A 245 -5.19 -10.93 2.27
C SER A 245 -3.84 -10.37 2.75
N ASP A 246 -2.97 -10.01 1.82
CA ASP A 246 -1.62 -9.46 2.01
C ASP A 246 -1.56 -7.92 1.88
N ARG A 247 -2.56 -7.29 1.26
CA ARG A 247 -2.59 -5.84 1.03
C ARG A 247 -3.44 -5.07 2.05
N VAL A 248 -4.51 -5.67 2.55
CA VAL A 248 -5.39 -5.04 3.55
C VAL A 248 -5.08 -5.58 4.93
N TRP A 249 -4.49 -4.74 5.75
CA TRP A 249 -4.16 -5.08 7.13
C TRP A 249 -5.30 -4.65 8.05
N VAL A 250 -5.78 -5.58 8.83
CA VAL A 250 -6.83 -5.31 9.84
C VAL A 250 -6.24 -5.18 11.24
N THR A 251 -4.96 -5.54 11.39
CA THR A 251 -4.19 -5.39 12.62
C THR A 251 -2.81 -4.81 12.27
N PRO A 252 -2.34 -3.73 12.89
CA PRO A 252 -2.98 -2.98 13.97
C PRO A 252 -4.15 -2.10 13.51
N THR A 253 -5.10 -1.82 14.41
CA THR A 253 -6.17 -0.87 14.12
C THR A 253 -5.63 0.55 13.95
N ARG A 254 -6.35 1.43 13.25
CA ARG A 254 -5.99 2.85 13.11
C ARG A 254 -5.70 3.53 14.45
N ARG A 255 -6.47 3.20 15.49
CA ARG A 255 -6.26 3.74 16.83
C ARG A 255 -4.91 3.34 17.42
N VAL A 256 -4.54 2.06 17.31
CA VAL A 256 -3.26 1.54 17.81
C VAL A 256 -2.10 2.16 17.04
N LEU A 257 -2.21 2.26 15.70
CA LEU A 257 -1.19 2.92 14.87
C LEU A 257 -0.93 4.35 15.37
N TRP A 258 -1.97 5.18 15.50
CA TRP A 258 -1.80 6.57 15.88
C TRP A 258 -1.35 6.76 17.32
N MET A 259 -1.79 5.92 18.26
CA MET A 259 -1.26 5.93 19.62
C MET A 259 0.25 5.64 19.65
N THR A 260 0.69 4.67 18.85
CA THR A 260 2.12 4.34 18.72
C THR A 260 2.91 5.51 18.12
N VAL A 261 2.42 6.11 17.05
CA VAL A 261 3.07 7.25 16.38
C VAL A 261 3.17 8.46 17.32
N VAL A 262 2.09 8.81 18.00
CA VAL A 262 2.08 9.92 18.99
C VAL A 262 3.06 9.65 20.13
N GLY A 263 3.11 8.41 20.64
CA GLY A 263 4.07 8.00 21.65
C GLY A 263 5.53 8.13 21.19
N LEU A 264 5.84 7.63 19.98
CA LEU A 264 7.18 7.73 19.41
C LEU A 264 7.59 9.18 19.16
N VAL A 265 6.75 9.96 18.51
CA VAL A 265 7.03 11.38 18.23
C VAL A 265 7.16 12.18 19.53
N GLY A 266 6.30 11.92 20.51
CA GLY A 266 6.37 12.54 21.83
C GLY A 266 7.71 12.24 22.54
N MET A 267 8.16 10.99 22.48
CA MET A 267 9.46 10.57 23.04
C MET A 267 10.63 11.27 22.32
N LEU A 268 10.60 11.36 20.99
CA LEU A 268 11.62 12.05 20.20
C LEU A 268 11.69 13.54 20.55
N VAL A 269 10.53 14.21 20.65
CA VAL A 269 10.44 15.62 21.03
C VAL A 269 10.94 15.84 22.46
N ALA A 270 10.55 14.99 23.41
CA ALA A 270 11.01 15.07 24.79
C ALA A 270 12.55 14.92 24.86
N THR A 271 13.13 13.99 24.09
CA THR A 271 14.59 13.81 24.00
C THR A 271 15.27 15.09 23.52
N VAL A 272 14.72 15.76 22.51
CA VAL A 272 15.23 17.06 22.03
C VAL A 272 15.17 18.11 23.14
N LEU A 273 14.04 18.23 23.81
CA LEU A 273 13.84 19.25 24.83
C LEU A 273 14.72 19.02 26.06
N LEU A 274 14.92 17.77 26.49
CA LEU A 274 15.77 17.42 27.63
C LEU A 274 17.24 17.64 27.35
N ARG A 275 17.75 17.20 26.18
CA ARG A 275 19.18 17.36 25.82
C ARG A 275 19.60 18.83 25.61
N PHE A 276 18.68 19.72 25.27
CA PHE A 276 18.99 21.12 24.97
C PHE A 276 18.49 22.10 26.03
N ARG A 277 18.00 21.58 27.18
CA ARG A 277 17.74 22.39 28.38
C ARG A 277 18.92 22.53 29.33
N THR A 278 19.94 21.69 29.17
CA THR A 278 21.22 21.87 29.92
C THR A 278 22.05 22.93 29.24
N PRO A 279 22.38 24.02 29.93
CA PRO A 279 23.20 25.14 29.42
C PRO A 279 24.60 24.71 28.99
#